data_013449a3eac0f800d556367bb73ffeea
#
_entry.id   013449a3eac0f800d556367bb73ffeea
#
_cell.length_a   1.000
_cell.length_b   1.000
_cell.length_c   1.000
_cell.angle_alpha   90.00
_cell.angle_beta   90.00
_cell.angle_gamma   90.00
#
_symmetry.space_group_name_H-M   'P 1'
#
loop_
_entity.id
_entity.type
_entity.pdbx_description
1 polymer ?
#
loop_
_entity_poly.entity_id
_entity_poly.type
_entity_poly.pdbx_seq_one_letter_code
_entity_poly.pdbx_strand_id
1 'polypeptide(L)'
;MRLVLIGDGDSPHLLKWARALAALPDVEPWALSSRGFAGGFDACVPASRRLALQTRPDAGGGNVGLLRELPRAARWLRGVQADWLHAHYLTSHGSLAWAARHLWRVPGRLVGSAWGSDILLTPQRGRAWRALTRTVLRDCTLTTSDSQVMADRMRELGAREVMVFPFGLEAMPPAPGPKDAELVFSNRGLEPVYRPERVLAAFAAWARQRPALRLVVANDGSRRAALQAQAAALGLAERVRFVGRLDAATQAGWYARAQWYVSLPASDSVAVSVLEAMAHGCIPLLSDLPANRELVQSGDNGLIVPDGALPGADLLLPLQQRADAIASDNRAWVRQHALFGPAVQAFVERLRARQADSPAR
;
A
#
# COMPACT_ATOMS: atom_id res chain seq x y z
N MET A 1 -13.19 -5.09 22.72
CA MET A 1 -12.24 -4.00 22.48
C MET A 1 -12.78 -3.09 21.39
N ARG A 2 -12.98 -1.80 21.70
CA ARG A 2 -13.42 -0.79 20.72
C ARG A 2 -12.22 -0.17 20.02
N LEU A 3 -12.16 -0.31 18.71
CA LEU A 3 -11.07 0.21 17.88
C LEU A 3 -11.64 1.14 16.81
N VAL A 4 -11.21 2.39 16.78
CA VAL A 4 -11.61 3.35 15.75
C VAL A 4 -10.56 3.44 14.67
N LEU A 5 -10.89 3.03 13.44
CA LEU A 5 -10.09 3.31 12.25
C LEU A 5 -10.26 4.78 11.85
N ILE A 6 -9.17 5.49 11.66
CA ILE A 6 -9.15 6.90 11.24
C ILE A 6 -8.34 7.00 9.94
N GLY A 7 -9.02 7.27 8.82
CA GLY A 7 -8.38 7.24 7.51
C GLY A 7 -9.28 7.72 6.37
N ASP A 8 -8.95 7.38 5.14
CA ASP A 8 -9.79 7.60 3.96
C ASP A 8 -10.71 6.40 3.74
N GLY A 9 -11.98 6.52 4.09
CA GLY A 9 -12.95 5.44 4.01
C GLY A 9 -13.32 5.01 2.58
N ASP A 10 -12.96 5.80 1.56
CA ASP A 10 -13.06 5.44 0.15
C ASP A 10 -11.83 4.65 -0.35
N SER A 11 -10.82 4.48 0.51
CA SER A 11 -9.63 3.69 0.21
C SER A 11 -9.89 2.19 0.37
N PRO A 12 -9.53 1.35 -0.61
CA PRO A 12 -9.59 -0.10 -0.48
C PRO A 12 -8.72 -0.62 0.68
N HIS A 13 -7.69 0.10 1.04
CA HIS A 13 -6.81 -0.25 2.14
C HIS A 13 -7.49 -0.13 3.51
N LEU A 14 -8.21 0.97 3.77
CA LEU A 14 -8.94 1.12 5.02
C LEU A 14 -10.10 0.10 5.12
N LEU A 15 -10.77 -0.18 3.99
CA LEU A 15 -11.80 -1.20 3.92
C LEU A 15 -11.25 -2.60 4.25
N LYS A 16 -10.06 -2.93 3.77
CA LYS A 16 -9.37 -4.19 4.09
C LYS A 16 -9.10 -4.33 5.59
N TRP A 17 -8.63 -3.27 6.24
CA TRP A 17 -8.48 -3.24 7.69
C TRP A 17 -9.81 -3.42 8.42
N ALA A 18 -10.87 -2.73 7.96
CA ALA A 18 -12.20 -2.85 8.56
C ALA A 18 -12.74 -4.28 8.48
N ARG A 19 -12.59 -4.95 7.32
CA ARG A 19 -12.98 -6.36 7.15
C ARG A 19 -12.21 -7.29 8.07
N ALA A 20 -10.89 -7.15 8.11
CA ALA A 20 -10.05 -8.00 8.94
C ALA A 20 -10.36 -7.85 10.44
N LEU A 21 -10.60 -6.63 10.91
CA LEU A 21 -10.98 -6.36 12.29
C LEU A 21 -12.40 -6.87 12.62
N ALA A 22 -13.35 -6.70 11.70
CA ALA A 22 -14.73 -7.18 11.89
C ALA A 22 -14.84 -8.71 11.92
N ALA A 23 -13.88 -9.42 11.35
CA ALA A 23 -13.79 -10.89 11.41
C ALA A 23 -13.33 -11.41 12.79
N LEU A 24 -12.82 -10.53 13.68
CA LEU A 24 -12.36 -10.92 15.01
C LEU A 24 -13.48 -10.76 16.04
N PRO A 25 -13.90 -11.82 16.77
CA PRO A 25 -15.13 -11.82 17.58
C PRO A 25 -15.15 -10.78 18.70
N ASP A 26 -13.98 -10.46 19.27
CA ASP A 26 -13.90 -9.54 20.43
C ASP A 26 -13.47 -8.13 20.05
N VAL A 27 -13.51 -7.77 18.77
CA VAL A 27 -13.19 -6.44 18.26
C VAL A 27 -14.46 -5.77 17.76
N GLU A 28 -14.73 -4.59 18.27
CA GLU A 28 -15.82 -3.72 17.83
C GLU A 28 -15.23 -2.59 16.98
N PRO A 29 -15.19 -2.73 15.62
CA PRO A 29 -14.65 -1.70 14.77
C PRO A 29 -15.60 -0.51 14.61
N TRP A 30 -15.02 0.68 14.69
CA TRP A 30 -15.63 1.97 14.38
C TRP A 30 -14.79 2.64 13.29
N ALA A 31 -15.33 3.58 12.54
CA ALA A 31 -14.57 4.24 11.49
C ALA A 31 -14.88 5.74 11.39
N LEU A 32 -13.81 6.55 11.37
CA LEU A 32 -13.85 7.96 11.03
C LEU A 32 -13.13 8.16 9.71
N SER A 33 -13.85 8.63 8.69
CA SER A 33 -13.29 8.94 7.40
C SER A 33 -13.11 10.43 7.20
N SER A 34 -11.95 10.84 6.66
CA SER A 34 -11.76 12.20 6.17
C SER A 34 -12.66 12.51 4.97
N ARG A 35 -13.02 11.50 4.19
CA ARG A 35 -13.85 11.58 2.96
C ARG A 35 -15.21 10.91 3.18
N GLY A 36 -15.67 10.13 2.23
CA GLY A 36 -16.80 9.21 2.33
C GLY A 36 -16.38 7.79 2.70
N PHE A 37 -17.25 6.83 2.46
CA PHE A 37 -16.98 5.40 2.63
C PHE A 37 -17.24 4.65 1.33
N ALA A 38 -16.36 3.71 0.98
CA ALA A 38 -16.59 2.77 -0.12
C ALA A 38 -17.74 1.82 0.20
N GLY A 39 -18.46 1.34 -0.83
CA GLY A 39 -19.67 0.53 -0.68
C GLY A 39 -19.52 -0.77 0.12
N GLY A 40 -18.30 -1.29 0.32
CA GLY A 40 -18.05 -2.49 1.13
C GLY A 40 -18.03 -2.27 2.65
N PHE A 41 -18.06 -1.02 3.13
CA PHE A 41 -18.03 -0.75 4.57
C PHE A 41 -19.29 -1.20 5.30
N ASP A 42 -20.44 -1.22 4.64
CA ASP A 42 -21.72 -1.62 5.25
C ASP A 42 -21.70 -3.04 5.80
N ALA A 43 -20.90 -3.92 5.18
CA ALA A 43 -20.76 -5.31 5.59
C ALA A 43 -19.88 -5.51 6.84
N CYS A 44 -19.03 -4.53 7.20
CA CYS A 44 -18.06 -4.70 8.28
C CYS A 44 -18.17 -3.65 9.41
N VAL A 45 -18.63 -2.43 9.10
CA VAL A 45 -18.85 -1.39 10.11
C VAL A 45 -20.23 -0.76 9.86
N PRO A 46 -21.22 -0.93 10.77
CA PRO A 46 -22.56 -0.36 10.62
C PRO A 46 -22.54 1.18 10.50
N ALA A 47 -23.54 1.76 9.83
CA ALA A 47 -23.64 3.21 9.65
C ALA A 47 -23.64 3.99 10.98
N SER A 48 -24.22 3.41 12.06
CA SER A 48 -24.22 3.99 13.41
C SER A 48 -22.84 4.09 14.06
N ARG A 49 -21.85 3.36 13.53
CA ARG A 49 -20.46 3.35 14.00
C ARG A 49 -19.50 4.08 13.07
N ARG A 50 -20.02 4.90 12.17
CA ARG A 50 -19.22 5.62 11.17
C ARG A 50 -19.44 7.12 11.23
N LEU A 51 -18.37 7.89 11.00
CA LEU A 51 -18.43 9.32 10.77
C LEU A 51 -17.64 9.66 9.50
N ALA A 52 -18.30 10.27 8.50
CA ALA A 52 -17.66 10.86 7.33
C ALA A 52 -17.55 12.38 7.50
N LEU A 53 -16.34 12.92 7.38
CA LEU A 53 -16.07 14.35 7.46
C LEU A 53 -16.28 15.05 6.11
N GLN A 54 -16.32 14.29 5.01
CA GLN A 54 -16.56 14.76 3.64
C GLN A 54 -15.58 15.86 3.18
N THR A 55 -14.36 15.83 3.68
CA THR A 55 -13.31 16.76 3.25
C THR A 55 -12.72 16.35 1.90
N ARG A 56 -12.07 17.30 1.23
CA ARG A 56 -11.36 17.04 -0.04
C ARG A 56 -9.89 17.35 0.16
N PRO A 57 -8.98 16.37 -0.02
CA PRO A 57 -7.55 16.64 0.00
C PRO A 57 -7.16 17.50 -1.22
N ASP A 58 -6.16 18.34 -1.03
CA ASP A 58 -5.56 19.13 -2.10
C ASP A 58 -4.78 18.24 -3.08
N ALA A 59 -4.61 18.69 -4.31
CA ALA A 59 -3.85 17.96 -5.34
C ALA A 59 -2.41 17.62 -4.93
N GLY A 60 -1.82 18.41 -4.02
CA GLY A 60 -0.50 18.18 -3.42
C GLY A 60 -0.46 17.24 -2.20
N GLY A 61 -1.59 16.61 -1.84
CA GLY A 61 -1.68 15.67 -0.71
C GLY A 61 -1.87 16.31 0.66
N GLY A 62 -2.11 17.64 0.73
CA GLY A 62 -2.58 18.33 1.94
C GLY A 62 -4.09 18.17 2.13
N ASN A 63 -4.58 18.30 3.35
CA ASN A 63 -6.01 18.33 3.63
C ASN A 63 -6.30 19.33 4.76
N VAL A 64 -6.26 20.62 4.42
CA VAL A 64 -6.55 21.72 5.36
C VAL A 64 -7.99 21.63 5.90
N GLY A 65 -8.92 21.04 5.12
CA GLY A 65 -10.30 20.78 5.55
C GLY A 65 -10.40 19.95 6.83
N LEU A 66 -9.44 19.06 7.09
CA LEU A 66 -9.39 18.25 8.32
C LEU A 66 -9.27 19.13 9.57
N LEU A 67 -8.56 20.25 9.52
CA LEU A 67 -8.43 21.16 10.66
C LEU A 67 -9.78 21.80 11.05
N ARG A 68 -10.62 22.13 10.07
CA ARG A 68 -11.95 22.69 10.30
C ARG A 68 -12.92 21.67 10.90
N GLU A 69 -12.78 20.40 10.52
CA GLU A 69 -13.60 19.30 11.00
C GLU A 69 -13.12 18.70 12.34
N LEU A 70 -11.98 19.16 12.85
CA LEU A 70 -11.39 18.62 14.09
C LEU A 70 -12.33 18.68 15.31
N PRO A 71 -13.11 19.78 15.57
CA PRO A 71 -14.06 19.81 16.70
C PRO A 71 -15.20 18.77 16.55
N ARG A 72 -15.68 18.55 15.31
CA ARG A 72 -16.72 17.56 15.01
C ARG A 72 -16.18 16.14 15.19
N ALA A 73 -14.99 15.86 14.66
CA ALA A 73 -14.29 14.59 14.81
C ALA A 73 -14.03 14.28 16.30
N ALA A 74 -13.50 15.24 17.04
CA ALA A 74 -13.18 15.07 18.45
C ALA A 74 -14.44 14.83 19.31
N ARG A 75 -15.55 15.52 19.03
CA ARG A 75 -16.82 15.30 19.74
C ARG A 75 -17.33 13.87 19.52
N TRP A 76 -17.30 13.41 18.27
CA TRP A 76 -17.73 12.06 17.93
C TRP A 76 -16.82 11.00 18.56
N LEU A 77 -15.49 11.13 18.41
CA LEU A 77 -14.51 10.22 19.00
C LEU A 77 -14.66 10.12 20.53
N ARG A 78 -14.95 11.24 21.19
CA ARG A 78 -15.22 11.25 22.65
C ARG A 78 -16.47 10.44 22.99
N GLY A 79 -17.52 10.51 22.17
CA GLY A 79 -18.74 9.72 22.36
C GLY A 79 -18.53 8.21 22.17
N VAL A 80 -17.60 7.80 21.33
CA VAL A 80 -17.28 6.38 21.07
C VAL A 80 -16.65 5.71 22.28
N GLN A 81 -15.88 6.42 23.10
CA GLN A 81 -15.13 5.85 24.24
C GLN A 81 -14.25 4.67 23.80
N ALA A 82 -13.43 4.90 22.77
CA ALA A 82 -12.60 3.86 22.19
C ALA A 82 -11.42 3.46 23.09
N ASP A 83 -11.05 2.19 23.08
CA ASP A 83 -9.80 1.70 23.66
C ASP A 83 -8.60 2.15 22.81
N TRP A 84 -8.77 2.11 21.47
CA TRP A 84 -7.72 2.38 20.51
C TRP A 84 -8.20 3.29 19.37
N LEU A 85 -7.37 4.28 19.04
CA LEU A 85 -7.49 5.14 17.87
C LEU A 85 -6.42 4.73 16.87
N HIS A 86 -6.80 4.08 15.78
CA HIS A 86 -5.88 3.57 14.78
C HIS A 86 -5.86 4.48 13.56
N ALA A 87 -4.85 5.34 13.48
CA ALA A 87 -4.70 6.31 12.42
C ALA A 87 -3.87 5.75 11.24
N HIS A 88 -4.42 5.92 10.06
CA HIS A 88 -3.76 5.60 8.79
C HIS A 88 -3.25 6.88 8.13
N TYR A 89 -2.05 6.88 7.57
CA TYR A 89 -1.32 8.10 7.16
C TYR A 89 -1.03 9.03 8.34
N LEU A 90 0.13 8.83 8.96
CA LEU A 90 0.52 9.45 10.22
C LEU A 90 0.58 10.98 10.17
N THR A 91 0.97 11.57 9.02
CA THR A 91 1.08 13.02 8.88
C THR A 91 -0.25 13.75 8.69
N SER A 92 -1.33 13.05 8.33
CA SER A 92 -2.68 13.61 8.18
C SER A 92 -3.61 13.10 9.29
N HIS A 93 -4.07 11.86 9.19
CA HIS A 93 -5.01 11.27 10.15
C HIS A 93 -4.36 11.03 11.51
N GLY A 94 -3.05 10.72 11.55
CA GLY A 94 -2.31 10.64 12.81
C GLY A 94 -2.27 11.99 13.53
N SER A 95 -2.06 13.08 12.79
CA SER A 95 -2.08 14.43 13.35
C SER A 95 -3.47 14.83 13.85
N LEU A 96 -4.54 14.45 13.14
CA LEU A 96 -5.91 14.65 13.58
C LEU A 96 -6.19 13.90 14.89
N ALA A 97 -5.82 12.62 14.95
CA ALA A 97 -6.01 11.79 16.15
C ALA A 97 -5.20 12.32 17.34
N TRP A 98 -3.94 12.70 17.11
CA TRP A 98 -3.09 13.34 18.11
C TRP A 98 -3.72 14.63 18.64
N ALA A 99 -4.14 15.53 17.76
CA ALA A 99 -4.78 16.78 18.16
C ALA A 99 -6.10 16.54 18.93
N ALA A 100 -6.94 15.61 18.48
CA ALA A 100 -8.17 15.24 19.18
C ALA A 100 -7.89 14.75 20.61
N ARG A 101 -6.85 13.93 20.81
CA ARG A 101 -6.43 13.45 22.14
C ARG A 101 -5.94 14.58 23.04
N HIS A 102 -5.04 15.41 22.56
CA HIS A 102 -4.35 16.39 23.38
C HIS A 102 -5.15 17.68 23.58
N LEU A 103 -5.87 18.16 22.58
CA LEU A 103 -6.62 19.42 22.66
C LEU A 103 -8.07 19.22 23.11
N TRP A 104 -8.68 18.08 22.80
CA TRP A 104 -10.06 17.77 23.17
C TRP A 104 -10.20 16.65 24.19
N ARG A 105 -9.07 16.12 24.71
CA ARG A 105 -9.05 15.04 25.71
C ARG A 105 -9.88 13.82 25.28
N VAL A 106 -9.80 13.45 23.99
CA VAL A 106 -10.43 12.23 23.49
C VAL A 106 -9.74 11.03 24.14
N PRO A 107 -10.50 10.08 24.73
CA PRO A 107 -9.92 8.87 25.32
C PRO A 107 -9.41 7.91 24.25
N GLY A 108 -8.67 6.89 24.67
CA GLY A 108 -8.09 5.87 23.82
C GLY A 108 -6.60 6.11 23.55
N ARG A 109 -5.89 5.02 23.30
CA ARG A 109 -4.46 5.04 22.95
C ARG A 109 -4.31 5.18 21.45
N LEU A 110 -3.27 5.89 21.03
CA LEU A 110 -2.98 6.08 19.61
C LEU A 110 -2.14 4.92 19.06
N VAL A 111 -2.58 4.40 17.94
CA VAL A 111 -1.86 3.45 17.09
C VAL A 111 -1.76 4.05 15.69
N GLY A 112 -0.66 3.81 14.99
CA GLY A 112 -0.45 4.38 13.67
C GLY A 112 0.03 3.38 12.63
N SER A 113 -0.60 3.37 11.45
CA SER A 113 -0.13 2.63 10.28
C SER A 113 0.49 3.58 9.26
N ALA A 114 1.76 3.34 8.93
CA ALA A 114 2.46 4.05 7.88
C ALA A 114 2.11 3.46 6.50
N TRP A 115 2.07 4.33 5.47
CA TRP A 115 1.68 3.95 4.11
C TRP A 115 2.72 4.34 3.05
N GLY A 116 3.93 4.66 3.46
CA GLY A 116 5.06 5.03 2.61
C GLY A 116 5.29 6.53 2.55
N SER A 117 4.50 7.28 1.79
CA SER A 117 4.75 8.72 1.57
C SER A 117 4.75 9.57 2.84
N ASP A 118 3.98 9.20 3.84
CA ASP A 118 3.90 9.88 5.14
C ASP A 118 5.18 9.73 5.98
N ILE A 119 5.99 8.72 5.71
CA ILE A 119 7.29 8.47 6.36
C ILE A 119 8.46 8.72 5.42
N LEU A 120 8.36 8.28 4.16
CA LEU A 120 9.48 8.32 3.23
C LEU A 120 9.60 9.67 2.52
N LEU A 121 8.52 10.43 2.34
CA LEU A 121 8.53 11.69 1.58
C LEU A 121 8.18 12.91 2.44
N THR A 122 7.10 12.87 3.20
CA THR A 122 6.57 14.05 3.90
C THR A 122 7.56 14.64 4.92
N PRO A 123 8.30 13.87 5.74
CA PRO A 123 9.28 14.43 6.66
C PRO A 123 10.47 15.12 5.97
N GLN A 124 10.68 14.87 4.68
CA GLN A 124 11.74 15.49 3.89
C GLN A 124 11.33 16.85 3.31
N ARG A 125 10.03 17.19 3.31
CA ARG A 125 9.52 18.49 2.81
C ARG A 125 9.94 19.69 3.66
N GLY A 126 10.43 19.45 4.90
CA GLY A 126 10.92 20.52 5.78
C GLY A 126 10.85 20.18 7.27
N ARG A 127 11.48 21.06 8.07
CA ARG A 127 11.63 20.85 9.53
C ARG A 127 10.30 20.75 10.25
N ALA A 128 9.28 21.52 9.84
CA ALA A 128 7.95 21.51 10.45
C ALA A 128 7.25 20.17 10.22
N TRP A 129 7.26 19.63 9.00
CA TRP A 129 6.70 18.32 8.68
C TRP A 129 7.40 17.19 9.43
N ARG A 130 8.73 17.27 9.50
CA ARG A 130 9.52 16.30 10.28
C ARG A 130 9.18 16.36 11.77
N ALA A 131 9.02 17.55 12.35
CA ALA A 131 8.64 17.72 13.73
C ALA A 131 7.23 17.17 14.01
N LEU A 132 6.26 17.46 13.12
CA LEU A 132 4.90 16.92 13.22
C LEU A 132 4.88 15.39 13.18
N THR A 133 5.57 14.78 12.20
CA THR A 133 5.68 13.32 12.10
C THR A 133 6.28 12.71 13.37
N ARG A 134 7.36 13.32 13.91
CA ARG A 134 7.99 12.87 15.15
C ARG A 134 7.05 12.97 16.35
N THR A 135 6.26 14.03 16.43
CA THR A 135 5.29 14.21 17.51
C THR A 135 4.24 13.10 17.49
N VAL A 136 3.67 12.80 16.32
CA VAL A 136 2.68 11.74 16.17
C VAL A 136 3.28 10.36 16.47
N LEU A 137 4.45 10.04 15.90
CA LEU A 137 5.11 8.76 16.13
C LEU A 137 5.44 8.51 17.61
N ARG A 138 5.89 9.53 18.34
CA ARG A 138 6.19 9.42 19.77
C ARG A 138 4.97 9.22 20.64
N ASP A 139 3.81 9.70 20.21
CA ASP A 139 2.53 9.53 20.92
C ASP A 139 1.90 8.15 20.65
N CYS A 140 2.24 7.51 19.53
CA CYS A 140 1.76 6.17 19.22
C CYS A 140 2.33 5.14 20.22
N THR A 141 1.41 4.33 20.79
CA THR A 141 1.78 3.19 21.65
C THR A 141 2.41 2.07 20.81
N LEU A 142 1.86 1.85 19.62
CA LEU A 142 2.31 0.88 18.61
C LEU A 142 2.16 1.52 17.24
N THR A 143 3.09 1.22 16.34
CA THR A 143 2.98 1.58 14.92
C THR A 143 3.15 0.37 14.05
N THR A 144 2.63 0.41 12.81
CA THR A 144 2.84 -0.65 11.83
C THR A 144 3.51 -0.13 10.58
N SER A 145 4.32 -0.97 9.98
CA SER A 145 5.03 -0.75 8.72
C SER A 145 4.90 -1.98 7.84
N ASP A 146 4.88 -1.80 6.53
CA ASP A 146 4.85 -2.89 5.56
C ASP A 146 6.25 -3.38 5.14
N SER A 147 7.31 -2.68 5.56
CA SER A 147 8.71 -3.03 5.27
C SER A 147 9.63 -2.73 6.46
N GLN A 148 10.74 -3.44 6.54
CA GLN A 148 11.75 -3.21 7.56
C GLN A 148 12.43 -1.85 7.36
N VAL A 149 12.73 -1.49 6.12
CA VAL A 149 13.35 -0.18 5.79
C VAL A 149 12.49 0.99 6.25
N MET A 150 11.17 0.93 6.02
CA MET A 150 10.27 1.98 6.52
C MET A 150 10.17 1.95 8.04
N ALA A 151 10.17 0.78 8.66
CA ALA A 151 10.17 0.65 10.13
C ALA A 151 11.42 1.28 10.76
N ASP A 152 12.59 1.08 10.16
CA ASP A 152 13.83 1.70 10.63
C ASP A 152 13.75 3.22 10.52
N ARG A 153 13.20 3.72 9.41
CA ARG A 153 12.96 5.16 9.27
C ARG A 153 11.97 5.70 10.30
N MET A 154 10.94 4.95 10.65
CA MET A 154 10.00 5.32 11.73
C MET A 154 10.69 5.37 13.09
N ARG A 155 11.58 4.41 13.39
CA ARG A 155 12.38 4.40 14.63
C ARG A 155 13.31 5.63 14.72
N GLU A 156 14.01 5.98 13.63
CA GLU A 156 14.82 7.20 13.53
C GLU A 156 13.99 8.49 13.78
N LEU A 157 12.73 8.48 13.36
CA LEU A 157 11.78 9.56 13.59
C LEU A 157 11.17 9.54 14.99
N GLY A 158 11.44 8.51 15.79
CA GLY A 158 11.06 8.42 17.20
C GLY A 158 9.88 7.51 17.51
N ALA A 159 9.51 6.60 16.60
CA ALA A 159 8.57 5.53 16.91
C ALA A 159 9.15 4.62 18.01
N ARG A 160 8.32 4.30 19.02
CA ARG A 160 8.74 3.48 20.17
C ARG A 160 8.74 2.00 19.85
N GLU A 161 7.69 1.56 19.16
CA GLU A 161 7.49 0.18 18.75
C GLU A 161 6.91 0.17 17.35
N VAL A 162 7.51 -0.65 16.47
CA VAL A 162 7.05 -0.83 15.09
C VAL A 162 6.86 -2.31 14.82
N MET A 163 5.64 -2.72 14.57
CA MET A 163 5.31 -4.04 14.09
C MET A 163 5.42 -4.06 12.56
N VAL A 164 6.22 -4.97 12.02
CA VAL A 164 6.48 -5.05 10.58
C VAL A 164 5.76 -6.25 9.99
N PHE A 165 4.90 -6.02 9.03
CA PHE A 165 4.27 -7.04 8.21
C PHE A 165 3.76 -6.43 6.91
N PRO A 166 3.88 -7.11 5.77
CA PRO A 166 3.32 -6.62 4.51
C PRO A 166 1.80 -6.41 4.63
N PHE A 167 1.29 -5.29 4.12
CA PHE A 167 -0.16 -5.04 4.07
C PHE A 167 -0.80 -5.84 2.93
N GLY A 168 -0.54 -7.14 2.96
CA GLY A 168 -0.68 -8.12 1.92
C GLY A 168 -2.09 -8.46 1.45
N LEU A 169 -2.31 -9.70 1.07
CA LEU A 169 -3.55 -10.17 0.46
C LEU A 169 -4.57 -10.62 1.52
N GLU A 170 -5.86 -10.45 1.23
CA GLU A 170 -6.93 -11.03 2.08
C GLU A 170 -6.97 -12.55 1.98
N ALA A 171 -6.67 -13.09 0.78
CA ALA A 171 -6.57 -14.53 0.53
C ALA A 171 -5.60 -14.82 -0.62
N MET A 172 -5.07 -16.04 -0.66
CA MET A 172 -4.30 -16.51 -1.80
C MET A 172 -5.21 -16.71 -3.01
N PRO A 173 -4.81 -16.22 -4.20
CA PRO A 173 -5.51 -16.56 -5.43
C PRO A 173 -5.35 -18.06 -5.74
N PRO A 174 -6.23 -18.63 -6.61
CA PRO A 174 -6.07 -19.97 -7.15
C PRO A 174 -4.66 -20.20 -7.72
N ALA A 175 -4.25 -21.46 -7.83
CA ALA A 175 -3.02 -21.78 -8.53
C ALA A 175 -3.08 -21.24 -9.97
N PRO A 176 -2.00 -20.59 -10.45
CA PRO A 176 -2.00 -20.07 -11.81
C PRO A 176 -2.03 -21.20 -12.83
N GLY A 177 -2.77 -21.01 -13.91
CA GLY A 177 -2.64 -21.81 -15.11
C GLY A 177 -1.38 -21.44 -15.91
N PRO A 178 -1.27 -21.93 -17.17
CA PRO A 178 -0.16 -21.58 -18.05
C PRO A 178 -0.04 -20.06 -18.24
N LYS A 179 1.17 -19.54 -18.12
CA LYS A 179 1.49 -18.12 -18.30
C LYS A 179 1.80 -17.79 -19.76
N ASP A 180 1.46 -16.58 -20.17
CA ASP A 180 1.89 -16.02 -21.44
C ASP A 180 3.32 -15.43 -21.27
N ALA A 181 4.32 -16.13 -21.77
CA ALA A 181 5.73 -15.76 -21.63
C ALA A 181 6.07 -14.39 -22.25
N GLU A 182 5.24 -13.91 -23.17
CA GLU A 182 5.45 -12.63 -23.85
C GLU A 182 4.56 -11.50 -23.28
N LEU A 183 3.83 -11.75 -22.20
CA LEU A 183 2.95 -10.75 -21.58
C LEU A 183 3.58 -10.13 -20.34
N VAL A 184 3.75 -8.80 -20.41
CA VAL A 184 4.16 -7.93 -19.31
C VAL A 184 2.93 -7.16 -18.80
N PHE A 185 2.71 -7.13 -17.48
CA PHE A 185 1.64 -6.38 -16.86
C PHE A 185 2.16 -5.30 -15.91
N SER A 186 1.54 -4.13 -15.93
CA SER A 186 1.81 -3.01 -15.02
C SER A 186 0.49 -2.34 -14.65
N ASN A 187 0.27 -2.11 -13.35
CA ASN A 187 -0.99 -1.51 -12.85
C ASN A 187 -0.80 -0.44 -11.78
N ARG A 188 0.38 0.19 -11.74
CA ARG A 188 0.58 1.35 -10.87
C ARG A 188 -0.17 2.56 -11.41
N GLY A 189 -0.53 3.50 -10.52
CA GLY A 189 -1.12 4.77 -10.93
C GLY A 189 -0.24 5.50 -11.94
N LEU A 190 -0.84 6.15 -12.93
CA LEU A 190 -0.11 6.88 -13.96
C LEU A 190 0.26 8.30 -13.48
N GLU A 191 0.99 8.34 -12.34
CA GLU A 191 1.43 9.57 -11.67
C GLU A 191 2.96 9.64 -11.56
N PRO A 192 3.56 10.84 -11.46
CA PRO A 192 5.02 11.02 -11.49
C PRO A 192 5.80 10.16 -10.50
N VAL A 193 5.27 9.94 -9.29
CA VAL A 193 5.94 9.13 -8.26
C VAL A 193 6.12 7.68 -8.69
N TYR A 194 5.23 7.15 -9.53
CA TYR A 194 5.31 5.78 -10.04
C TYR A 194 6.13 5.64 -11.32
N ARG A 195 6.62 6.75 -11.87
CA ARG A 195 7.48 6.81 -13.06
C ARG A 195 7.02 5.88 -14.21
N PRO A 196 5.77 5.98 -14.66
CA PRO A 196 5.27 5.08 -15.72
C PRO A 196 6.02 5.27 -17.05
N GLU A 197 6.65 6.43 -17.28
CA GLU A 197 7.54 6.70 -18.41
C GLU A 197 8.74 5.75 -18.42
N ARG A 198 9.24 5.41 -17.23
CA ARG A 198 10.36 4.49 -17.08
C ARG A 198 9.95 3.05 -17.39
N VAL A 199 8.71 2.68 -17.06
CA VAL A 199 8.16 1.37 -17.45
C VAL A 199 8.14 1.23 -18.98
N LEU A 200 7.68 2.27 -19.70
CA LEU A 200 7.70 2.27 -21.17
C LEU A 200 9.12 2.23 -21.73
N ALA A 201 10.06 2.97 -21.15
CA ALA A 201 11.45 2.96 -21.60
C ALA A 201 12.11 1.58 -21.38
N ALA A 202 11.87 0.94 -20.24
CA ALA A 202 12.34 -0.41 -19.96
C ALA A 202 11.73 -1.42 -20.92
N PHE A 203 10.42 -1.36 -21.12
CA PHE A 203 9.72 -2.21 -22.07
C PHE A 203 10.26 -2.02 -23.50
N ALA A 204 10.53 -0.79 -23.93
CA ALA A 204 11.12 -0.50 -25.24
C ALA A 204 12.49 -1.17 -25.43
N ALA A 205 13.33 -1.16 -24.39
CA ALA A 205 14.63 -1.83 -24.42
C ALA A 205 14.49 -3.35 -24.58
N TRP A 206 13.57 -3.97 -23.84
CA TRP A 206 13.31 -5.42 -23.93
C TRP A 206 12.65 -5.82 -25.25
N ALA A 207 11.69 -5.04 -25.73
CA ALA A 207 10.93 -5.31 -26.94
C ALA A 207 11.78 -5.21 -28.23
N ARG A 208 12.93 -4.53 -28.22
CA ARG A 208 13.89 -4.54 -29.32
C ARG A 208 14.55 -5.90 -29.51
N GLN A 209 14.84 -6.60 -28.41
CA GLN A 209 15.50 -7.93 -28.44
C GLN A 209 14.46 -9.06 -28.44
N ARG A 210 13.22 -8.79 -27.99
CA ARG A 210 12.10 -9.74 -27.94
C ARG A 210 10.86 -9.12 -28.60
N PRO A 211 10.75 -9.20 -29.94
CA PRO A 211 9.67 -8.52 -30.68
C PRO A 211 8.25 -9.01 -30.33
N ALA A 212 8.11 -10.22 -29.80
CA ALA A 212 6.83 -10.79 -29.38
C ALA A 212 6.29 -10.22 -28.04
N LEU A 213 7.14 -9.53 -27.25
CA LEU A 213 6.72 -8.95 -25.98
C LEU A 213 5.59 -7.92 -26.16
N ARG A 214 4.60 -8.00 -25.29
CA ARG A 214 3.44 -7.11 -25.21
C ARG A 214 3.32 -6.56 -23.77
N LEU A 215 2.99 -5.28 -23.64
CA LEU A 215 2.78 -4.63 -22.36
C LEU A 215 1.31 -4.23 -22.21
N VAL A 216 0.70 -4.62 -21.10
CA VAL A 216 -0.60 -4.11 -20.68
C VAL A 216 -0.38 -3.16 -19.50
N VAL A 217 -0.83 -1.91 -19.69
CA VAL A 217 -0.78 -0.85 -18.68
C VAL A 217 -2.18 -0.59 -18.18
N ALA A 218 -2.44 -0.98 -16.96
CA ALA A 218 -3.70 -0.70 -16.26
C ALA A 218 -3.58 0.56 -15.40
N ASN A 219 -4.72 1.00 -14.87
CA ASN A 219 -4.88 2.21 -14.07
C ASN A 219 -4.98 3.50 -14.92
N ASP A 220 -5.11 4.63 -14.22
CA ASP A 220 -5.25 5.96 -14.80
C ASP A 220 -4.43 6.98 -14.01
N GLY A 221 -4.29 8.21 -14.54
CA GLY A 221 -3.58 9.29 -13.88
C GLY A 221 -3.20 10.43 -14.82
N SER A 222 -2.56 11.44 -14.26
CA SER A 222 -2.21 12.69 -14.96
C SER A 222 -1.27 12.47 -16.16
N ARG A 223 -0.53 11.37 -16.20
CA ARG A 223 0.46 11.07 -17.25
C ARG A 223 -0.10 10.26 -18.44
N ARG A 224 -1.37 9.84 -18.42
CA ARG A 224 -1.91 8.90 -19.42
C ARG A 224 -1.69 9.37 -20.86
N ALA A 225 -2.07 10.60 -21.20
CA ALA A 225 -1.94 11.12 -22.56
C ALA A 225 -0.46 11.21 -23.02
N ALA A 226 0.42 11.68 -22.14
CA ALA A 226 1.86 11.74 -22.42
C ALA A 226 2.46 10.33 -22.64
N LEU A 227 2.03 9.33 -21.89
CA LEU A 227 2.49 7.95 -22.04
C LEU A 227 2.02 7.32 -23.35
N GLN A 228 0.80 7.60 -23.80
CA GLN A 228 0.30 7.15 -25.10
C GLN A 228 1.12 7.76 -26.25
N ALA A 229 1.42 9.07 -26.17
CA ALA A 229 2.28 9.75 -27.13
C ALA A 229 3.72 9.17 -27.11
N GLN A 230 4.28 8.91 -25.93
CA GLN A 230 5.60 8.29 -25.78
C GLN A 230 5.63 6.88 -26.39
N ALA A 231 4.61 6.05 -26.15
CA ALA A 231 4.52 4.71 -26.72
C ALA A 231 4.49 4.76 -28.26
N ALA A 232 3.74 5.70 -28.86
CA ALA A 232 3.70 5.92 -30.29
C ALA A 232 5.09 6.37 -30.84
N ALA A 233 5.72 7.34 -30.18
CA ALA A 233 7.05 7.84 -30.56
C ALA A 233 8.15 6.76 -30.49
N LEU A 234 8.00 5.78 -29.60
CA LEU A 234 8.90 4.62 -29.48
C LEU A 234 8.56 3.48 -30.45
N GLY A 235 7.55 3.62 -31.32
CA GLY A 235 7.10 2.58 -32.23
C GLY A 235 6.43 1.39 -31.51
N LEU A 236 5.83 1.61 -30.36
CA LEU A 236 5.25 0.57 -29.51
C LEU A 236 3.71 0.54 -29.52
N ALA A 237 3.05 1.33 -30.37
CA ALA A 237 1.60 1.50 -30.36
C ALA A 237 0.82 0.16 -30.41
N GLU A 238 1.28 -0.79 -31.23
CA GLU A 238 0.65 -2.12 -31.39
C GLU A 238 1.04 -3.11 -30.27
N ARG A 239 2.04 -2.77 -29.46
CA ARG A 239 2.57 -3.66 -28.42
C ARG A 239 2.28 -3.20 -27.00
N VAL A 240 1.78 -1.96 -26.83
CA VAL A 240 1.42 -1.39 -25.53
C VAL A 240 -0.07 -1.07 -25.50
N ARG A 241 -0.80 -1.72 -24.62
CA ARG A 241 -2.24 -1.53 -24.46
C ARG A 241 -2.55 -0.83 -23.12
N PHE A 242 -3.14 0.35 -23.18
CA PHE A 242 -3.64 1.09 -22.00
C PHE A 242 -5.11 0.70 -21.77
N VAL A 243 -5.39 -0.01 -20.68
CA VAL A 243 -6.72 -0.57 -20.39
C VAL A 243 -7.52 0.23 -19.35
N GLY A 244 -6.94 1.30 -18.79
CA GLY A 244 -7.61 2.12 -17.78
C GLY A 244 -7.69 1.43 -16.42
N ARG A 245 -8.59 1.92 -15.57
CA ARG A 245 -8.84 1.32 -14.26
C ARG A 245 -9.62 0.02 -14.44
N LEU A 246 -9.19 -0.99 -13.69
CA LEU A 246 -9.79 -2.33 -13.72
C LEU A 246 -10.51 -2.61 -12.39
N ASP A 247 -11.57 -3.39 -12.45
CA ASP A 247 -12.10 -4.06 -11.26
C ASP A 247 -11.18 -5.20 -10.80
N ALA A 248 -11.41 -5.69 -9.59
CA ALA A 248 -10.55 -6.70 -8.98
C ALA A 248 -10.50 -8.02 -9.77
N ALA A 249 -11.62 -8.45 -10.36
CA ALA A 249 -11.68 -9.71 -11.11
C ALA A 249 -10.92 -9.60 -12.44
N THR A 250 -11.10 -8.51 -13.17
CA THR A 250 -10.38 -8.23 -14.42
C THR A 250 -8.87 -8.08 -14.16
N GLN A 251 -8.49 -7.40 -13.07
CA GLN A 251 -7.09 -7.26 -12.68
C GLN A 251 -6.46 -8.61 -12.34
N ALA A 252 -7.16 -9.46 -11.57
CA ALA A 252 -6.72 -10.81 -11.26
C ALA A 252 -6.52 -11.66 -12.53
N GLY A 253 -7.40 -11.50 -13.53
CA GLY A 253 -7.27 -12.14 -14.83
C GLY A 253 -5.98 -11.74 -15.58
N TRP A 254 -5.56 -10.47 -15.50
CA TRP A 254 -4.28 -10.03 -16.08
C TRP A 254 -3.09 -10.62 -15.32
N TYR A 255 -3.08 -10.58 -14.00
CA TYR A 255 -2.04 -11.23 -13.21
C TYR A 255 -1.96 -12.73 -13.48
N ALA A 256 -3.11 -13.42 -13.60
CA ALA A 256 -3.13 -14.86 -13.85
C ALA A 256 -2.47 -15.23 -15.19
N ARG A 257 -2.61 -14.39 -16.21
CA ARG A 257 -2.06 -14.61 -17.57
C ARG A 257 -0.62 -14.14 -17.72
N ALA A 258 -0.26 -13.00 -17.12
CA ALA A 258 1.04 -12.38 -17.35
C ALA A 258 2.19 -13.20 -16.73
N GLN A 259 3.25 -13.43 -17.50
CA GLN A 259 4.51 -13.98 -16.97
C GLN A 259 5.26 -12.93 -16.17
N TRP A 260 5.23 -11.67 -16.60
CA TRP A 260 6.04 -10.58 -16.06
C TRP A 260 5.16 -9.52 -15.42
N TYR A 261 5.58 -9.04 -14.28
CA TYR A 261 4.98 -7.87 -13.64
C TYR A 261 6.03 -6.78 -13.48
N VAL A 262 5.76 -5.55 -13.98
CA VAL A 262 6.71 -4.45 -13.91
C VAL A 262 6.18 -3.28 -13.08
N SER A 263 7.01 -2.81 -12.13
CA SER A 263 6.72 -1.64 -11.28
C SER A 263 8.03 -0.91 -10.96
N LEU A 264 8.18 0.33 -11.49
CA LEU A 264 9.43 1.09 -11.42
C LEU A 264 9.26 2.47 -10.76
N PRO A 265 8.62 2.60 -9.57
CA PRO A 265 8.42 3.87 -8.90
C PRO A 265 9.72 4.55 -8.47
N ALA A 266 9.64 5.88 -8.22
CA ALA A 266 10.73 6.64 -7.61
C ALA A 266 10.80 6.46 -6.09
N SER A 267 9.65 6.21 -5.47
CA SER A 267 9.51 5.99 -4.03
C SER A 267 8.31 5.08 -3.79
N ASP A 268 8.51 4.07 -3.01
CA ASP A 268 7.46 3.16 -2.54
C ASP A 268 7.97 2.41 -1.31
N SER A 269 7.04 1.76 -0.60
CA SER A 269 7.33 0.69 0.34
C SER A 269 6.93 -0.65 -0.29
N VAL A 270 6.49 -1.64 0.48
CA VAL A 270 6.02 -2.91 -0.11
C VAL A 270 4.66 -2.70 -0.79
N ALA A 271 4.66 -2.64 -2.12
CA ALA A 271 3.43 -2.46 -2.88
C ALA A 271 2.56 -3.72 -2.88
N VAL A 272 1.28 -3.58 -2.50
CA VAL A 272 0.32 -4.70 -2.53
C VAL A 272 0.23 -5.32 -3.93
N SER A 273 0.32 -4.52 -4.98
CA SER A 273 0.30 -5.00 -6.37
C SER A 273 1.48 -5.90 -6.75
N VAL A 274 2.64 -5.73 -6.09
CA VAL A 274 3.78 -6.66 -6.24
C VAL A 274 3.46 -8.00 -5.58
N LEU A 275 2.89 -7.96 -4.37
CA LEU A 275 2.47 -9.17 -3.65
C LEU A 275 1.36 -9.93 -4.41
N GLU A 276 0.40 -9.20 -4.99
CA GLU A 276 -0.62 -9.78 -5.88
C GLU A 276 0.02 -10.47 -7.09
N ALA A 277 0.96 -9.81 -7.76
CA ALA A 277 1.68 -10.37 -8.89
C ALA A 277 2.44 -11.65 -8.50
N MET A 278 3.20 -11.63 -7.41
CA MET A 278 3.90 -12.79 -6.87
C MET A 278 2.93 -13.93 -6.50
N ALA A 279 1.81 -13.61 -5.85
CA ALA A 279 0.76 -14.57 -5.51
C ALA A 279 0.11 -15.22 -6.72
N HIS A 280 0.01 -14.50 -7.83
CA HIS A 280 -0.47 -15.05 -9.10
C HIS A 280 0.63 -15.74 -9.91
N GLY A 281 1.87 -15.81 -9.43
CA GLY A 281 3.00 -16.46 -10.10
C GLY A 281 3.65 -15.62 -11.19
N CYS A 282 3.47 -14.30 -11.19
CA CYS A 282 4.26 -13.42 -12.06
C CYS A 282 5.70 -13.29 -11.55
N ILE A 283 6.64 -13.11 -12.46
CA ILE A 283 8.02 -12.74 -12.15
C ILE A 283 8.09 -11.22 -12.00
N PRO A 284 8.44 -10.69 -10.81
CA PRO A 284 8.48 -9.25 -10.58
C PRO A 284 9.74 -8.59 -11.15
N LEU A 285 9.55 -7.46 -11.86
CA LEU A 285 10.60 -6.60 -12.39
C LEU A 285 10.43 -5.24 -11.70
N LEU A 286 11.26 -4.94 -10.70
CA LEU A 286 11.05 -3.85 -9.76
C LEU A 286 12.17 -2.81 -9.78
N SER A 287 11.85 -1.55 -9.48
CA SER A 287 12.86 -0.51 -9.26
C SER A 287 13.79 -0.86 -8.09
N ASP A 288 15.00 -0.32 -8.14
CA ASP A 288 16.00 -0.45 -7.09
C ASP A 288 15.65 0.42 -5.86
N LEU A 289 14.62 -0.02 -5.15
CA LEU A 289 14.22 0.55 -3.87
C LEU A 289 14.54 -0.43 -2.73
N PRO A 290 14.95 0.08 -1.56
CA PRO A 290 15.28 -0.78 -0.42
C PRO A 290 14.15 -1.77 -0.06
N ALA A 291 12.88 -1.33 -0.06
CA ALA A 291 11.74 -2.22 0.21
C ALA A 291 11.54 -3.31 -0.85
N ASN A 292 11.87 -3.05 -2.13
CA ASN A 292 11.81 -4.06 -3.17
C ASN A 292 12.91 -5.11 -3.01
N ARG A 293 14.08 -4.72 -2.46
CA ARG A 293 15.16 -5.65 -2.13
C ARG A 293 14.84 -6.57 -0.93
N GLU A 294 13.84 -6.22 -0.11
CA GLU A 294 13.31 -7.13 0.91
C GLU A 294 12.48 -8.27 0.30
N LEU A 295 11.92 -8.08 -0.91
CA LEU A 295 11.06 -9.04 -1.61
C LEU A 295 11.78 -9.80 -2.70
N VAL A 296 12.70 -9.13 -3.41
CA VAL A 296 13.32 -9.66 -4.63
C VAL A 296 14.83 -9.68 -4.52
N GLN A 297 15.38 -10.87 -4.64
CA GLN A 297 16.78 -11.13 -4.93
C GLN A 297 16.94 -11.18 -6.44
N SER A 298 17.65 -10.18 -6.99
CA SER A 298 17.80 -10.01 -8.44
C SER A 298 18.47 -11.20 -9.11
N GLY A 299 17.83 -11.75 -10.14
CA GLY A 299 18.31 -12.95 -10.84
C GLY A 299 17.87 -14.28 -10.22
N ASP A 300 17.29 -14.26 -9.01
CA ASP A 300 16.80 -15.46 -8.35
C ASP A 300 15.27 -15.59 -8.43
N ASN A 301 14.54 -14.68 -7.80
CA ASN A 301 13.07 -14.72 -7.79
C ASN A 301 12.39 -13.53 -8.49
N GLY A 302 13.18 -12.69 -9.17
CA GLY A 302 12.77 -11.52 -9.94
C GLY A 302 13.95 -10.71 -10.41
N LEU A 303 13.71 -9.48 -10.85
CA LEU A 303 14.77 -8.58 -11.32
C LEU A 303 14.64 -7.21 -10.63
N ILE A 304 15.73 -6.73 -10.06
CA ILE A 304 15.88 -5.34 -9.62
C ILE A 304 16.46 -4.52 -10.78
N VAL A 305 15.71 -3.52 -11.23
CA VAL A 305 16.06 -2.63 -12.34
C VAL A 305 16.72 -1.38 -11.77
N PRO A 306 18.04 -1.19 -11.94
CA PRO A 306 18.77 -0.06 -11.38
C PRO A 306 18.34 1.26 -12.01
N ASP A 307 18.49 2.37 -11.28
CA ASP A 307 18.00 3.69 -11.73
C ASP A 307 18.74 4.24 -12.96
N GLY A 308 20.01 3.97 -13.13
CA GLY A 308 20.85 4.56 -14.19
C GLY A 308 20.71 3.89 -15.56
N ALA A 309 20.68 2.57 -15.61
CA ALA A 309 20.66 1.81 -16.86
C ALA A 309 19.46 0.88 -16.92
N LEU A 310 18.87 0.74 -18.10
CA LEU A 310 17.83 -0.26 -18.34
C LEU A 310 18.52 -1.58 -18.74
N PRO A 311 18.31 -2.67 -18.00
CA PRO A 311 18.90 -3.96 -18.35
C PRO A 311 18.34 -4.46 -19.68
N GLY A 312 19.15 -5.16 -20.43
CA GLY A 312 18.73 -5.84 -21.67
C GLY A 312 17.76 -7.00 -21.40
N ALA A 313 17.12 -7.49 -22.45
CA ALA A 313 16.21 -8.64 -22.34
C ALA A 313 16.94 -9.97 -22.11
N ASP A 314 18.25 -10.00 -22.25
CA ASP A 314 19.11 -11.13 -21.92
C ASP A 314 18.96 -11.55 -20.44
N LEU A 315 18.74 -10.58 -19.53
CA LEU A 315 18.49 -10.86 -18.11
C LEU A 315 17.12 -11.50 -17.83
N LEU A 316 16.19 -11.44 -18.77
CA LEU A 316 14.88 -12.09 -18.63
C LEU A 316 14.93 -13.59 -18.94
N LEU A 317 15.86 -14.02 -19.79
CA LEU A 317 15.92 -15.41 -20.27
C LEU A 317 16.18 -16.43 -19.13
N PRO A 318 17.17 -16.23 -18.25
CA PRO A 318 17.40 -17.15 -17.13
C PRO A 318 16.20 -17.25 -16.17
N LEU A 319 15.51 -16.12 -15.93
CA LEU A 319 14.30 -16.09 -15.10
C LEU A 319 13.15 -16.84 -15.79
N GLN A 320 12.99 -16.68 -17.10
CA GLN A 320 11.97 -17.39 -17.87
C GLN A 320 12.19 -18.91 -17.86
N GLN A 321 13.42 -19.37 -17.96
CA GLN A 321 13.75 -20.80 -17.89
C GLN A 321 13.40 -21.44 -16.54
N ARG A 322 13.34 -20.64 -15.48
CA ARG A 322 12.98 -21.05 -14.10
C ARG A 322 11.61 -20.57 -13.67
N ALA A 323 10.76 -20.13 -14.60
CA ALA A 323 9.51 -19.43 -14.31
C ALA A 323 8.58 -20.17 -13.34
N ASP A 324 8.41 -21.48 -13.51
CA ASP A 324 7.54 -22.30 -12.65
C ASP A 324 8.10 -22.41 -11.23
N ALA A 325 9.41 -22.58 -11.07
CA ALA A 325 10.07 -22.61 -9.77
C ALA A 325 9.93 -21.24 -9.09
N ILE A 326 10.23 -20.15 -9.78
CA ILE A 326 10.07 -18.79 -9.27
C ILE A 326 8.62 -18.51 -8.86
N ALA A 327 7.66 -18.92 -9.68
CA ALA A 327 6.23 -18.76 -9.35
C ALA A 327 5.85 -19.53 -8.09
N SER A 328 6.34 -20.77 -7.94
CA SER A 328 6.12 -21.61 -6.75
C SER A 328 6.69 -20.95 -5.49
N ASP A 329 7.95 -20.54 -5.53
CA ASP A 329 8.68 -19.97 -4.40
C ASP A 329 8.09 -18.63 -3.97
N ASN A 330 7.81 -17.74 -4.92
CA ASN A 330 7.17 -16.45 -4.67
C ASN A 330 5.78 -16.62 -4.05
N ARG A 331 4.97 -17.57 -4.54
CA ARG A 331 3.65 -17.88 -3.98
C ARG A 331 3.75 -18.45 -2.56
N ALA A 332 4.71 -19.32 -2.31
CA ALA A 332 4.96 -19.88 -0.98
C ALA A 332 5.33 -18.78 0.01
N TRP A 333 6.22 -17.87 -0.40
CA TRP A 333 6.63 -16.74 0.40
C TRP A 333 5.43 -15.82 0.73
N VAL A 334 4.61 -15.45 -0.26
CA VAL A 334 3.41 -14.62 -0.03
C VAL A 334 2.42 -15.31 0.92
N ARG A 335 2.18 -16.61 0.75
CA ARG A 335 1.30 -17.39 1.64
C ARG A 335 1.78 -17.38 3.07
N GLN A 336 3.08 -17.45 3.29
CA GLN A 336 3.69 -17.51 4.62
C GLN A 336 3.77 -16.14 5.29
N HIS A 337 4.06 -15.07 4.52
CA HIS A 337 4.46 -13.79 5.10
C HIS A 337 3.51 -12.62 4.79
N ALA A 338 2.64 -12.75 3.78
CA ALA A 338 1.88 -11.62 3.27
C ALA A 338 0.36 -11.85 3.22
N LEU A 339 -0.17 -12.72 4.06
CA LEU A 339 -1.61 -12.82 4.31
C LEU A 339 -2.02 -11.82 5.39
N PHE A 340 -3.00 -10.99 5.07
CA PHE A 340 -3.37 -9.84 5.89
C PHE A 340 -4.14 -10.24 7.16
N GLY A 341 -5.03 -11.24 7.08
CA GLY A 341 -5.83 -11.70 8.22
C GLY A 341 -4.98 -12.14 9.43
N PRO A 342 -4.04 -13.08 9.27
CA PRO A 342 -3.12 -13.47 10.34
C PRO A 342 -2.31 -12.32 10.91
N ALA A 343 -1.86 -11.38 10.07
CA ALA A 343 -1.09 -10.23 10.51
C ALA A 343 -1.95 -9.28 11.38
N VAL A 344 -3.21 -9.03 11.01
CA VAL A 344 -4.16 -8.23 11.80
C VAL A 344 -4.52 -8.94 13.10
N GLN A 345 -4.66 -10.25 13.10
CA GLN A 345 -4.86 -11.02 14.33
C GLN A 345 -3.68 -10.80 15.31
N ALA A 346 -2.45 -11.01 14.86
CA ALA A 346 -1.26 -10.77 15.66
C ALA A 346 -1.15 -9.31 16.15
N PHE A 347 -1.55 -8.35 15.30
CA PHE A 347 -1.63 -6.94 15.68
C PHE A 347 -2.63 -6.71 16.83
N VAL A 348 -3.83 -7.29 16.75
CA VAL A 348 -4.84 -7.17 17.82
C VAL A 348 -4.38 -7.84 19.11
N GLU A 349 -3.74 -8.99 19.04
CA GLU A 349 -3.13 -9.65 20.20
C GLU A 349 -2.08 -8.76 20.87
N ARG A 350 -1.26 -8.06 20.08
CA ARG A 350 -0.29 -7.09 20.58
C ARG A 350 -0.95 -5.91 21.30
N LEU A 351 -2.07 -5.41 20.76
CA LEU A 351 -2.84 -4.34 21.41
C LEU A 351 -3.42 -4.79 22.75
N ARG A 352 -3.95 -6.02 22.83
CA ARG A 352 -4.48 -6.62 24.08
C ARG A 352 -3.40 -6.74 25.14
N ALA A 353 -2.22 -7.25 24.77
CA ALA A 353 -1.08 -7.34 25.68
C ALA A 353 -0.73 -5.95 26.25
N ARG A 354 -0.66 -4.92 25.38
CA ARG A 354 -0.40 -3.55 25.82
C ARG A 354 -1.52 -2.94 26.67
N GLN A 355 -2.75 -3.41 26.53
CA GLN A 355 -3.87 -2.97 27.39
C GLN A 355 -3.76 -3.57 28.79
N ALA A 356 -3.37 -4.82 28.88
CA ALA A 356 -3.20 -5.54 30.16
C ALA A 356 -2.01 -4.99 30.98
N ASP A 357 -0.92 -4.57 30.33
CA ASP A 357 0.30 -4.03 30.98
C ASP A 357 0.10 -2.62 31.60
N SER A 358 -1.06 -2.02 31.45
CA SER A 358 -1.36 -0.71 32.06
C SER A 358 -2.27 -0.87 33.24
N PRO A 359 -1.88 -0.33 34.40
CA PRO A 359 -2.75 -0.33 35.58
C PRO A 359 -4.07 0.35 35.22
N ALA A 360 -5.18 -0.26 35.65
CA ALA A 360 -6.51 0.33 35.55
C ALA A 360 -6.47 1.77 36.10
N ARG A 361 -6.85 2.74 35.26
CA ARG A 361 -7.01 4.14 35.70
C ARG A 361 -8.34 4.32 36.39
#